data_49ffc383dde16c6e39e4acfe6e8d686a
#
_entry.id   49ffc383dde16c6e39e4acfe6e8d686a
#
_cell.length_a   1.000
_cell.length_b   1.000
_cell.length_c   1.000
_cell.angle_alpha   90.00
_cell.angle_beta   90.00
_cell.angle_gamma   90.00
#
_symmetry.space_group_name_H-M   'P 1'
#
loop_
_entity.id
_entity.type
_entity.pdbx_description
1 polymer ?
#
loop_
_entity_poly.entity_id
_entity_poly.type
_entity_poly.pdbx_seq_one_letter_code
_entity_poly.pdbx_strand_id
1 'polypeptide(L)'
;MVVLTKDIFSIGARLNISSKDKGRIELRDENFLGSGSRVLVSGFYENHRFPKTGIGGELMKRNIAGSFIDLVAGYQDYGKAFSSDRNQETVFYTRIEKPLVTPYIPTTGALEYTYRRTRNVYNVDSALYHDRFKYINYSVDGWFGYSLDSKRSLYENKEIRMHRFIAIRGFRTFFQLIPAQYRIKYNPGYADFTGALTSLNFFRQVFYKTSFIYGFGRNEDIPEGFSAASTVGYVRTESGIIDSKRPYGGIDLSLANFRRKGLYVNYTLKLGGYFYRDHFEDVDMLFNVEHFTRLRKLSTKWYNRVFISTGITAQANPHLNAPLYLNGNFGLPYFSNDSLESDLRATLKFESVFYNTTKILGFRFAPFIFSDAILLK
;
A
#
# COMPACT_ATOMS: atom_id res chain seq x y z
N MET A 1 4.55 10.54 36.07
CA MET A 1 4.72 10.46 34.61
C MET A 1 5.45 11.71 34.17
N VAL A 2 6.66 11.60 33.61
CA VAL A 2 7.40 12.75 33.07
C VAL A 2 7.16 12.76 31.57
N VAL A 3 6.57 13.82 31.06
CA VAL A 3 6.35 14.03 29.62
C VAL A 3 7.49 14.91 29.12
N LEU A 4 8.38 14.34 28.33
CA LEU A 4 9.43 15.08 27.63
C LEU A 4 8.86 15.54 26.27
N THR A 5 8.65 16.83 26.13
CA THR A 5 8.29 17.43 24.84
C THR A 5 9.53 17.97 24.15
N LYS A 6 9.62 17.77 22.85
CA LYS A 6 10.67 18.34 22.01
C LYS A 6 9.98 19.16 20.92
N ASP A 7 10.31 20.43 20.83
CA ASP A 7 9.86 21.28 19.74
C ASP A 7 10.45 20.77 18.43
N ILE A 8 9.58 20.46 17.48
CA ILE A 8 9.91 20.08 16.11
C ILE A 8 9.32 21.15 15.20
N PHE A 9 10.11 21.65 14.28
CA PHE A 9 9.59 22.53 13.23
C PHE A 9 8.43 21.83 12.51
N SER A 10 7.28 22.49 12.48
CA SER A 10 6.08 21.99 11.79
C SER A 10 6.24 22.00 10.27
N ILE A 11 7.11 22.88 9.76
CA ILE A 11 7.33 23.10 8.33
C ILE A 11 8.42 22.15 7.83
N GLY A 12 8.12 21.42 6.77
CA GLY A 12 9.04 20.53 6.08
C GLY A 12 9.01 20.76 4.56
N ALA A 13 10.17 20.57 3.93
CA ALA A 13 10.29 20.59 2.49
C ALA A 13 10.88 19.28 2.01
N ARG A 14 10.41 18.77 0.86
CA ARG A 14 10.96 17.61 0.17
C ARG A 14 11.17 17.94 -1.29
N LEU A 15 12.35 17.63 -1.80
CA LEU A 15 12.67 17.70 -3.22
C LEU A 15 12.95 16.26 -3.70
N ASN A 16 12.27 15.86 -4.77
CA ASN A 16 12.49 14.58 -5.43
C ASN A 16 12.80 14.85 -6.91
N ILE A 17 14.00 14.54 -7.34
CA ILE A 17 14.45 14.63 -8.73
C ILE A 17 14.58 13.21 -9.26
N SER A 18 13.64 12.80 -10.11
CA SER A 18 13.61 11.44 -10.69
C SER A 18 14.51 11.32 -11.93
N SER A 19 14.71 12.41 -12.66
CA SER A 19 15.63 12.52 -13.80
C SER A 19 15.96 13.99 -14.05
N LYS A 20 16.83 14.27 -15.02
CA LYS A 20 17.11 15.66 -15.47
C LYS A 20 15.87 16.40 -16.00
N ASP A 21 14.86 15.66 -16.44
CA ASP A 21 13.65 16.19 -17.07
C ASP A 21 12.42 16.13 -16.18
N LYS A 22 12.55 15.61 -14.93
CA LYS A 22 11.41 15.34 -14.06
C LYS A 22 11.74 15.53 -12.59
N GLY A 23 10.96 16.39 -11.93
CA GLY A 23 11.13 16.68 -10.53
C GLY A 23 9.82 17.04 -9.82
N ARG A 24 9.83 16.93 -8.50
CA ARG A 24 8.70 17.28 -7.63
C ARG A 24 9.22 17.97 -6.39
N ILE A 25 8.58 19.06 -6.01
CA ILE A 25 8.78 19.77 -4.74
C ILE A 25 7.53 19.65 -3.90
N GLU A 26 7.70 19.44 -2.62
CA GLU A 26 6.61 19.39 -1.63
C GLU A 26 6.97 20.31 -0.46
N LEU A 27 6.04 21.13 -0.06
CA LEU A 27 6.08 21.92 1.15
C LEU A 27 4.93 21.45 2.04
N ARG A 28 5.20 21.20 3.30
CA ARG A 28 4.20 20.77 4.26
C ARG A 28 4.34 21.50 5.58
N ASP A 29 3.23 21.78 6.19
CA ASP A 29 3.13 22.23 7.57
C ASP A 29 2.28 21.22 8.35
N GLU A 30 2.86 20.57 9.37
CA GLU A 30 2.21 19.54 10.19
C GLU A 30 1.25 20.11 11.24
N ASN A 31 1.32 21.42 11.50
CA ASN A 31 0.47 22.12 12.49
C ASN A 31 0.10 23.52 12.01
N PHE A 32 -0.52 23.58 10.85
CA PHE A 32 -0.87 24.83 10.17
C PHE A 32 -1.63 25.80 11.09
N LEU A 33 -1.04 26.96 11.33
CA LEU A 33 -1.54 27.99 12.24
C LEU A 33 -1.88 27.49 13.66
N GLY A 34 -1.19 26.46 14.16
CA GLY A 34 -1.44 25.90 15.48
C GLY A 34 -2.75 25.09 15.61
N SER A 35 -3.44 24.84 14.49
CA SER A 35 -4.78 24.22 14.48
C SER A 35 -4.78 22.69 14.56
N GLY A 36 -3.61 22.04 14.63
CA GLY A 36 -3.46 20.58 14.51
C GLY A 36 -3.79 20.04 13.12
N SER A 37 -3.93 20.93 12.13
CA SER A 37 -4.17 20.55 10.73
C SER A 37 -2.85 20.45 9.98
N ARG A 38 -2.73 19.49 9.07
CA ARG A 38 -1.62 19.41 8.12
C ARG A 38 -2.05 19.98 6.78
N VAL A 39 -1.22 20.84 6.23
CA VAL A 39 -1.35 21.33 4.85
C VAL A 39 -0.11 20.90 4.08
N LEU A 40 -0.31 20.36 2.88
CA LEU A 40 0.73 20.02 1.94
C LEU A 40 0.42 20.69 0.60
N VAL A 41 1.41 21.36 0.04
CA VAL A 41 1.36 21.91 -1.32
C VAL A 41 2.51 21.30 -2.10
N SER A 42 2.26 20.92 -3.34
CA SER A 42 3.27 20.30 -4.19
C SER A 42 3.27 20.87 -5.59
N GLY A 43 4.46 21.05 -6.13
CA GLY A 43 4.73 21.40 -7.51
C GLY A 43 5.42 20.24 -8.22
N PHE A 44 5.04 19.99 -9.45
CA PHE A 44 5.58 18.96 -10.31
C PHE A 44 6.08 19.57 -11.62
N TYR A 45 7.20 19.07 -12.13
CA TYR A 45 7.76 19.46 -13.41
C TYR A 45 8.15 18.22 -14.23
N GLU A 46 7.77 18.21 -15.52
CA GLU A 46 8.19 17.19 -16.48
C GLU A 46 8.29 17.81 -17.88
N ASN A 47 9.46 17.68 -18.51
CA ASN A 47 9.77 18.38 -19.76
C ASN A 47 8.89 17.97 -20.96
N HIS A 48 8.49 16.71 -21.00
CA HIS A 48 7.68 16.14 -22.10
C HIS A 48 6.17 16.27 -21.92
N ARG A 49 5.74 16.89 -20.83
CA ARG A 49 4.33 17.14 -20.50
C ARG A 49 3.90 18.54 -20.92
N PHE A 50 2.63 18.73 -21.26
CA PHE A 50 2.05 20.03 -21.55
C PHE A 50 0.73 20.25 -20.76
N PRO A 51 0.63 21.25 -19.86
CA PRO A 51 1.73 22.11 -19.42
C PRO A 51 2.83 21.31 -18.69
N LYS A 52 4.08 21.79 -18.78
CA LYS A 52 5.25 21.14 -18.15
C LYS A 52 5.16 21.05 -16.64
N THR A 53 4.38 21.93 -16.05
CA THR A 53 4.16 22.02 -14.61
C THR A 53 2.83 21.43 -14.21
N GLY A 54 2.76 20.92 -12.99
CA GLY A 54 1.55 20.46 -12.34
C GLY A 54 1.54 20.88 -10.88
N ILE A 55 0.35 20.94 -10.30
CA ILE A 55 0.14 21.32 -8.91
C ILE A 55 -0.63 20.25 -8.16
N GLY A 56 -0.41 20.19 -6.85
CA GLY A 56 -1.18 19.38 -5.94
C GLY A 56 -1.26 19.99 -4.57
N GLY A 57 -2.24 19.57 -3.80
CA GLY A 57 -2.42 20.00 -2.43
C GLY A 57 -3.20 18.96 -1.63
N GLU A 58 -2.94 18.90 -0.33
CA GLU A 58 -3.66 18.07 0.62
C GLU A 58 -3.88 18.82 1.91
N LEU A 59 -5.08 18.73 2.43
CA LEU A 59 -5.46 19.19 3.76
C LEU A 59 -5.84 17.99 4.61
N MET A 60 -5.26 17.88 5.81
CA MET A 60 -5.63 16.88 6.79
C MET A 60 -6.00 17.56 8.10
N LYS A 61 -7.22 17.37 8.58
CA LYS A 61 -7.67 17.76 9.90
C LYS A 61 -7.69 16.53 10.79
N ARG A 62 -6.86 16.53 11.83
CA ARG A 62 -6.80 15.43 12.80
C ARG A 62 -7.76 15.66 13.95
N ASN A 63 -8.27 14.55 14.48
CA ASN A 63 -9.04 14.52 15.74
C ASN A 63 -10.17 15.56 15.79
N ILE A 64 -11.07 15.51 14.81
CA ILE A 64 -12.19 16.46 14.70
C ILE A 64 -13.03 16.41 15.99
N ALA A 65 -13.11 17.56 16.66
CA ALA A 65 -13.88 17.74 17.90
C ALA A 65 -13.59 16.69 18.99
N GLY A 66 -12.37 16.15 19.07
CA GLY A 66 -12.00 15.14 20.06
C GLY A 66 -12.53 13.72 19.79
N SER A 67 -13.07 13.47 18.61
CA SER A 67 -13.69 12.18 18.23
C SER A 67 -12.70 11.11 17.78
N PHE A 68 -11.41 11.44 17.66
CA PHE A 68 -10.37 10.63 17.01
C PHE A 68 -10.65 10.37 15.53
N ILE A 69 -11.49 11.19 14.91
CA ILE A 69 -11.76 11.13 13.48
C ILE A 69 -10.85 12.11 12.75
N ASP A 70 -10.15 11.61 11.73
CA ASP A 70 -9.33 12.40 10.84
C ASP A 70 -10.07 12.59 9.50
N LEU A 71 -9.96 13.78 8.92
CA LEU A 71 -10.45 14.11 7.58
C LEU A 71 -9.27 14.48 6.69
N VAL A 72 -9.18 13.89 5.52
CA VAL A 72 -8.20 14.22 4.49
C VAL A 72 -8.96 14.61 3.22
N ALA A 73 -8.51 15.67 2.56
CA ALA A 73 -8.95 16.05 1.22
C ALA A 73 -7.74 16.44 0.39
N GLY A 74 -7.64 15.93 -0.83
CA GLY A 74 -6.50 16.16 -1.68
C GLY A 74 -6.86 16.29 -3.15
N TYR A 75 -6.00 17.02 -3.85
CA TYR A 75 -6.05 17.26 -5.28
C TYR A 75 -4.65 17.20 -5.86
N GLN A 76 -4.51 16.59 -7.02
CA GLN A 76 -3.30 16.68 -7.85
C GLN A 76 -3.64 16.53 -9.33
N ASP A 77 -2.94 17.27 -10.18
CA ASP A 77 -3.14 17.23 -11.64
C ASP A 77 -2.05 16.48 -12.41
N TYR A 78 -1.18 15.78 -11.69
CA TYR A 78 -0.06 15.00 -12.23
C TYR A 78 -0.02 13.59 -11.64
N GLY A 79 -1.16 13.02 -11.29
CA GLY A 79 -1.26 11.62 -10.89
C GLY A 79 -0.75 10.68 -11.97
N LYS A 80 -0.15 9.56 -11.56
CA LYS A 80 0.20 8.50 -12.48
C LYS A 80 -1.04 7.76 -12.94
N ALA A 81 -1.24 7.69 -14.26
CA ALA A 81 -2.30 6.85 -14.81
C ALA A 81 -1.93 5.37 -14.65
N PHE A 82 -2.84 4.57 -14.09
CA PHE A 82 -2.59 3.15 -13.81
C PHE A 82 -2.30 2.32 -15.07
N SER A 83 -2.75 2.79 -16.24
CA SER A 83 -2.59 2.09 -17.52
C SER A 83 -1.30 2.42 -18.28
N SER A 84 -0.56 3.45 -17.88
CA SER A 84 0.57 3.94 -18.68
C SER A 84 1.75 4.46 -17.87
N ASP A 85 1.67 4.45 -16.54
CA ASP A 85 2.66 5.05 -15.63
C ASP A 85 2.98 6.55 -15.89
N ARG A 86 2.25 7.19 -16.83
CA ARG A 86 2.43 8.59 -17.20
C ARG A 86 1.74 9.51 -16.22
N ASN A 87 2.32 10.68 -15.95
CA ASN A 87 1.75 11.69 -15.04
C ASN A 87 0.68 12.55 -15.77
N GLN A 88 -0.42 11.91 -16.14
CA GLN A 88 -1.51 12.49 -16.93
C GLN A 88 -2.88 12.44 -16.24
N GLU A 89 -2.92 12.00 -14.99
CA GLU A 89 -4.17 11.84 -14.25
C GLU A 89 -4.40 13.03 -13.33
N THR A 90 -5.60 13.59 -13.38
CA THR A 90 -6.12 14.49 -12.36
C THR A 90 -6.85 13.66 -11.34
N VAL A 91 -6.47 13.78 -10.08
CA VAL A 91 -7.05 13.05 -8.95
C VAL A 91 -7.62 14.04 -7.94
N PHE A 92 -8.83 13.79 -7.51
CA PHE A 92 -9.42 14.38 -6.31
C PHE A 92 -9.82 13.25 -5.37
N TYR A 93 -9.49 13.37 -4.10
CA TYR A 93 -9.89 12.39 -3.09
C TYR A 93 -10.25 13.04 -1.77
N THR A 94 -11.15 12.39 -1.06
CA THR A 94 -11.46 12.71 0.33
C THR A 94 -11.57 11.42 1.13
N ARG A 95 -11.06 11.45 2.38
CA ARG A 95 -11.06 10.29 3.27
C ARG A 95 -11.42 10.74 4.68
N ILE A 96 -12.35 10.05 5.27
CA ILE A 96 -12.67 10.14 6.69
C ILE A 96 -12.19 8.85 7.33
N GLU A 97 -11.40 8.95 8.39
CA GLU A 97 -10.83 7.79 9.06
C GLU A 97 -10.91 7.94 10.57
N LYS A 98 -11.30 6.89 11.24
CA LYS A 98 -11.16 6.74 12.68
C LYS A 98 -10.10 5.68 12.96
N PRO A 99 -8.83 6.06 13.16
CA PRO A 99 -7.76 5.11 13.41
C PRO A 99 -7.92 4.42 14.78
N LEU A 100 -7.38 3.23 14.92
CA LEU A 100 -7.32 2.52 16.19
C LEU A 100 -6.17 3.08 17.04
N VAL A 101 -6.41 4.20 17.72
CA VAL A 101 -5.37 4.92 18.49
C VAL A 101 -5.06 4.29 19.84
N THR A 102 -5.97 3.48 20.38
CA THR A 102 -5.77 2.73 21.62
C THR A 102 -6.49 1.39 21.58
N PRO A 103 -6.01 0.37 22.32
CA PRO A 103 -6.70 -0.92 22.39
C PRO A 103 -8.05 -0.86 23.11
N TYR A 104 -8.37 0.26 23.73
CA TYR A 104 -9.62 0.47 24.48
C TYR A 104 -10.76 1.00 23.62
N ILE A 105 -10.46 1.58 22.46
CA ILE A 105 -11.48 2.03 21.51
C ILE A 105 -11.95 0.82 20.71
N PRO A 106 -13.26 0.45 20.83
CA PRO A 106 -13.74 -0.77 20.15
C PRO A 106 -13.94 -0.61 18.65
N THR A 107 -14.10 0.63 18.17
CA THR A 107 -14.49 0.90 16.78
C THR A 107 -13.40 1.62 16.00
N THR A 108 -13.22 1.20 14.78
CA THR A 108 -12.35 1.83 13.79
C THR A 108 -12.99 1.75 12.41
N GLY A 109 -12.56 2.55 11.47
CA GLY A 109 -13.09 2.50 10.11
C GLY A 109 -12.60 3.64 9.27
N ALA A 110 -12.84 3.54 7.96
CA ALA A 110 -12.56 4.59 7.01
C ALA A 110 -13.61 4.59 5.90
N LEU A 111 -13.82 5.76 5.33
CA LEU A 111 -14.59 5.97 4.11
C LEU A 111 -13.78 6.87 3.19
N GLU A 112 -13.51 6.40 1.99
CA GLU A 112 -12.77 7.14 0.98
C GLU A 112 -13.60 7.28 -0.29
N TYR A 113 -13.57 8.48 -0.86
CA TYR A 113 -14.07 8.78 -2.19
C TYR A 113 -12.92 9.28 -3.04
N THR A 114 -12.79 8.77 -4.26
CA THR A 114 -11.78 9.21 -5.22
C THR A 114 -12.40 9.41 -6.59
N TYR A 115 -12.07 10.54 -7.21
CA TYR A 115 -12.35 10.87 -8.60
C TYR A 115 -11.06 10.94 -9.38
N ARG A 116 -11.00 10.29 -10.55
CA ARG A 116 -9.83 10.29 -11.45
C ARG A 116 -10.27 10.54 -12.89
N ARG A 117 -9.49 11.36 -13.56
CA ARG A 117 -9.62 11.52 -15.01
C ARG A 117 -8.25 11.71 -15.66
N THR A 118 -8.05 11.11 -16.80
CA THR A 118 -6.87 11.36 -17.62
C THR A 118 -7.02 12.63 -18.46
N ARG A 119 -5.88 13.23 -18.82
CA ARG A 119 -5.77 14.37 -19.75
C ARG A 119 -4.69 14.07 -20.78
N ASN A 120 -4.88 14.54 -22.01
CA ASN A 120 -3.88 14.41 -23.08
C ASN A 120 -2.78 15.46 -22.91
N VAL A 121 -1.93 15.27 -21.90
CA VAL A 121 -0.83 16.21 -21.57
C VAL A 121 0.48 15.88 -22.28
N TYR A 122 0.55 14.79 -23.03
CA TYR A 122 1.71 14.38 -23.81
C TYR A 122 1.54 14.59 -25.32
N ASN A 123 0.52 15.36 -25.74
CA ASN A 123 0.20 15.67 -27.14
C ASN A 123 0.13 14.42 -28.02
N VAL A 124 -0.46 13.35 -27.51
CA VAL A 124 -0.78 12.15 -28.29
C VAL A 124 -1.88 12.49 -29.27
N ASP A 125 -1.85 11.90 -30.45
CA ASP A 125 -2.94 12.02 -31.41
C ASP A 125 -4.30 11.79 -30.73
N SER A 126 -5.29 12.60 -31.08
CA SER A 126 -6.58 12.62 -30.38
C SER A 126 -7.32 11.28 -30.50
N ALA A 127 -7.28 10.63 -31.66
CA ALA A 127 -7.93 9.34 -31.85
C ALA A 127 -7.22 8.26 -31.02
N LEU A 128 -5.89 8.22 -31.03
CA LEU A 128 -5.09 7.30 -30.23
C LEU A 128 -5.28 7.53 -28.73
N TYR A 129 -5.37 8.80 -28.29
CA TYR A 129 -5.62 9.11 -26.89
C TYR A 129 -7.00 8.59 -26.43
N HIS A 130 -8.04 8.80 -27.24
CA HIS A 130 -9.40 8.30 -26.94
C HIS A 130 -9.48 6.77 -26.95
N ASP A 131 -8.73 6.13 -27.84
CA ASP A 131 -8.71 4.67 -27.97
C ASP A 131 -8.01 3.97 -26.83
N ARG A 132 -6.90 4.52 -26.32
CA ARG A 132 -6.01 3.80 -25.40
C ARG A 132 -5.88 4.37 -23.99
N PHE A 133 -6.07 5.68 -23.80
CA PHE A 133 -5.66 6.34 -22.56
C PHE A 133 -6.78 7.09 -21.83
N LYS A 134 -7.86 7.47 -22.52
CA LYS A 134 -8.88 8.32 -21.94
C LYS A 134 -9.83 7.54 -21.05
N TYR A 135 -9.87 7.89 -19.76
CA TYR A 135 -10.85 7.37 -18.82
C TYR A 135 -11.26 8.41 -17.78
N ILE A 136 -12.45 8.17 -17.21
CA ILE A 136 -12.96 8.85 -16.02
C ILE A 136 -13.53 7.79 -15.11
N ASN A 137 -13.06 7.74 -13.88
CA ASN A 137 -13.60 6.84 -12.88
C ASN A 137 -13.85 7.50 -11.53
N TYR A 138 -14.75 6.88 -10.79
CA TYR A 138 -15.08 7.20 -9.42
C TYR A 138 -14.88 5.93 -8.58
N SER A 139 -14.38 6.07 -7.37
CA SER A 139 -14.38 4.98 -6.41
C SER A 139 -14.86 5.44 -5.04
N VAL A 140 -15.63 4.59 -4.40
CA VAL A 140 -16.04 4.71 -3.00
C VAL A 140 -15.61 3.43 -2.33
N ASP A 141 -14.87 3.53 -1.24
CA ASP A 141 -14.45 2.39 -0.42
C ASP A 141 -14.65 2.74 1.05
N GLY A 142 -15.43 1.96 1.74
CA GLY A 142 -15.70 2.17 3.15
C GLY A 142 -15.64 0.87 3.92
N TRP A 143 -15.05 0.91 5.10
CA TRP A 143 -15.04 -0.21 6.01
C TRP A 143 -15.25 0.24 7.44
N PHE A 144 -15.84 -0.63 8.22
CA PHE A 144 -16.05 -0.47 9.65
C PHE A 144 -15.63 -1.74 10.38
N GLY A 145 -14.95 -1.56 11.50
CA GLY A 145 -14.45 -2.65 12.29
C GLY A 145 -14.73 -2.49 13.78
N TYR A 146 -14.95 -3.62 14.43
CA TYR A 146 -15.26 -3.71 15.85
C TYR A 146 -14.36 -4.72 16.56
N SER A 147 -13.71 -4.29 17.64
CA SER A 147 -12.91 -5.14 18.52
C SER A 147 -13.80 -5.84 19.54
N LEU A 148 -13.82 -7.17 19.49
CA LEU A 148 -14.62 -8.00 20.39
C LEU A 148 -14.04 -8.07 21.82
N ASP A 149 -12.78 -7.68 21.98
CA ASP A 149 -12.03 -7.81 23.23
C ASP A 149 -11.74 -6.48 23.93
N SER A 150 -12.25 -5.35 23.43
CA SER A 150 -11.93 -4.00 23.95
C SER A 150 -12.29 -3.83 25.44
N LYS A 151 -13.44 -4.32 25.88
CA LYS A 151 -13.88 -4.24 27.28
C LYS A 151 -13.01 -5.09 28.23
N ARG A 152 -12.49 -6.19 27.75
CA ARG A 152 -11.66 -7.12 28.49
C ARG A 152 -10.24 -6.59 28.70
N SER A 153 -9.76 -5.75 27.79
CA SER A 153 -8.46 -5.09 27.87
C SER A 153 -8.37 -4.06 29.02
N LEU A 154 -9.51 -3.51 29.47
CA LEU A 154 -9.57 -2.58 30.60
C LEU A 154 -9.25 -3.23 31.95
N TYR A 155 -9.45 -4.54 32.09
CA TYR A 155 -9.35 -5.25 33.38
C TYR A 155 -8.11 -6.16 33.48
N GLU A 156 -7.42 -6.44 32.41
CA GLU A 156 -6.28 -7.35 32.38
C GLU A 156 -5.04 -6.70 31.75
N ASN A 157 -4.06 -6.41 32.60
CA ASN A 157 -2.75 -5.82 32.23
C ASN A 157 -1.84 -6.83 31.50
N LYS A 158 -2.31 -7.48 30.42
CA LYS A 158 -1.51 -8.47 29.68
C LYS A 158 -1.31 -8.03 28.25
N GLU A 159 -0.12 -7.53 27.97
CA GLU A 159 0.38 -7.13 26.65
C GLU A 159 0.46 -8.28 25.60
N ILE A 160 0.18 -9.53 26.02
CA ILE A 160 0.38 -10.73 25.19
C ILE A 160 -0.95 -11.45 24.97
N ARG A 161 -1.95 -10.74 24.46
CA ARG A 161 -3.28 -11.34 24.31
C ARG A 161 -3.66 -11.51 22.84
N MET A 162 -4.44 -12.56 22.57
CA MET A 162 -5.16 -12.73 21.32
C MET A 162 -6.29 -11.69 21.22
N HIS A 163 -6.28 -10.88 20.18
CA HIS A 163 -7.35 -9.95 19.86
C HIS A 163 -8.23 -10.51 18.77
N ARG A 164 -9.54 -10.30 18.91
CA ARG A 164 -10.54 -10.69 17.93
C ARG A 164 -11.21 -9.44 17.39
N PHE A 165 -11.33 -9.39 16.10
CA PHE A 165 -11.82 -8.22 15.40
C PHE A 165 -12.72 -8.66 14.25
N ILE A 166 -13.89 -8.04 14.12
CA ILE A 166 -14.77 -8.22 12.99
C ILE A 166 -14.80 -6.94 12.16
N ALA A 167 -14.74 -7.07 10.83
CA ALA A 167 -14.84 -5.93 9.93
C ALA A 167 -15.82 -6.21 8.80
N ILE A 168 -16.48 -5.15 8.35
CA ILE A 168 -17.29 -5.13 7.13
C ILE A 168 -16.73 -4.07 6.20
N ARG A 169 -16.70 -4.36 4.90
CA ARG A 169 -16.24 -3.43 3.84
C ARG A 169 -17.24 -3.43 2.71
N GLY A 170 -17.61 -2.23 2.25
CA GLY A 170 -18.35 -2.04 1.02
C GLY A 170 -17.52 -1.18 0.07
N PHE A 171 -17.46 -1.55 -1.18
CA PHE A 171 -16.71 -0.79 -2.19
C PHE A 171 -17.41 -0.78 -3.53
N ARG A 172 -17.18 0.29 -4.28
CA ARG A 172 -17.61 0.44 -5.66
C ARG A 172 -16.58 1.26 -6.44
N THR A 173 -16.13 0.72 -7.57
CA THR A 173 -15.40 1.45 -8.60
C THR A 173 -16.28 1.50 -9.83
N PHE A 174 -16.46 2.69 -10.38
CA PHE A 174 -17.35 2.92 -11.53
C PHE A 174 -16.63 3.77 -12.57
N PHE A 175 -16.61 3.30 -13.81
CA PHE A 175 -16.06 4.03 -14.94
C PHE A 175 -17.16 4.75 -15.73
N GLN A 176 -17.18 6.08 -15.63
CA GLN A 176 -18.04 6.88 -16.50
C GLN A 176 -17.55 6.83 -17.95
N LEU A 177 -16.25 6.70 -18.15
CA LEU A 177 -15.62 6.61 -19.46
C LEU A 177 -14.45 5.65 -19.38
N ILE A 178 -14.34 4.75 -20.36
CA ILE A 178 -13.22 3.83 -20.57
C ILE A 178 -12.62 4.07 -21.96
N PRO A 179 -11.35 3.70 -22.21
CA PRO A 179 -10.75 3.74 -23.54
C PRO A 179 -11.56 2.90 -24.53
N ALA A 180 -11.68 3.38 -25.78
CA ALA A 180 -12.59 2.80 -26.75
C ALA A 180 -12.31 1.32 -27.06
N GLN A 181 -11.04 0.92 -27.09
CA GLN A 181 -10.64 -0.48 -27.31
C GLN A 181 -11.21 -1.45 -26.26
N TYR A 182 -11.47 -1.00 -25.02
CA TYR A 182 -11.96 -1.85 -23.93
C TYR A 182 -13.51 -1.89 -23.82
N ARG A 183 -14.21 -1.25 -24.76
CA ARG A 183 -15.66 -1.41 -24.88
C ARG A 183 -16.06 -2.77 -25.48
N ILE A 184 -15.17 -3.36 -26.28
CA ILE A 184 -15.36 -4.62 -26.99
C ILE A 184 -14.42 -5.73 -26.51
N LYS A 185 -13.40 -5.39 -25.73
CA LYS A 185 -12.43 -6.34 -25.16
C LYS A 185 -12.38 -6.15 -23.64
N TYR A 186 -12.56 -7.23 -22.89
CA TYR A 186 -12.43 -7.18 -21.44
C TYR A 186 -11.02 -6.79 -21.02
N ASN A 187 -10.95 -5.90 -20.04
CA ASN A 187 -9.72 -5.57 -19.33
C ASN A 187 -10.07 -5.34 -17.86
N PRO A 188 -9.49 -6.12 -16.92
CA PRO A 188 -9.81 -6.02 -15.48
C PRO A 188 -9.54 -4.64 -14.90
N GLY A 189 -8.56 -3.88 -15.43
CA GLY A 189 -8.25 -2.53 -15.00
C GLY A 189 -9.34 -1.49 -15.31
N TYR A 190 -10.26 -1.79 -16.21
CA TYR A 190 -11.34 -0.89 -16.66
C TYR A 190 -12.76 -1.46 -16.42
N ALA A 191 -12.87 -2.49 -15.60
CA ALA A 191 -14.18 -3.04 -15.20
C ALA A 191 -14.71 -2.29 -13.96
N ASP A 192 -16.01 -2.20 -13.88
CA ASP A 192 -16.71 -1.74 -12.69
C ASP A 192 -16.73 -2.86 -11.64
N PHE A 193 -16.38 -2.51 -10.41
CA PHE A 193 -16.40 -3.44 -9.29
C PHE A 193 -17.34 -2.92 -8.20
N THR A 194 -18.23 -3.76 -7.74
CA THR A 194 -19.07 -3.47 -6.58
C THR A 194 -19.08 -4.67 -5.67
N GLY A 195 -18.81 -4.49 -4.39
CA GLY A 195 -18.77 -5.62 -3.46
C GLY A 195 -19.01 -5.25 -2.02
N ALA A 196 -19.35 -6.28 -1.25
CA ALA A 196 -19.44 -6.25 0.20
C ALA A 196 -18.72 -7.48 0.77
N LEU A 197 -17.83 -7.24 1.72
CA LEU A 197 -17.01 -8.27 2.36
C LEU A 197 -17.15 -8.18 3.87
N THR A 198 -17.09 -9.33 4.54
CA THR A 198 -17.01 -9.43 6.00
C THR A 198 -15.76 -10.24 6.33
N SER A 199 -14.99 -9.76 7.31
CA SER A 199 -13.77 -10.41 7.75
C SER A 199 -13.77 -10.63 9.25
N LEU A 200 -13.37 -11.83 9.68
CA LEU A 200 -13.08 -12.17 11.07
C LEU A 200 -11.58 -12.30 11.22
N ASN A 201 -11.02 -11.52 12.15
CA ASN A 201 -9.58 -11.40 12.33
C ASN A 201 -9.20 -11.82 13.75
N PHE A 202 -8.13 -12.59 13.84
CA PHE A 202 -7.48 -12.99 15.08
C PHE A 202 -6.03 -12.55 15.00
N PHE A 203 -5.55 -11.80 15.99
CA PHE A 203 -4.16 -11.40 16.00
C PHE A 203 -3.62 -11.27 17.41
N ARG A 204 -2.34 -11.55 17.54
CA ARG A 204 -1.52 -11.25 18.70
C ARG A 204 -0.25 -10.58 18.20
N GLN A 205 -0.02 -9.36 18.62
CA GLN A 205 1.12 -8.57 18.18
C GLN A 205 1.84 -7.97 19.38
N VAL A 206 3.12 -8.20 19.46
CA VAL A 206 4.07 -7.53 20.33
C VAL A 206 5.13 -6.88 19.46
N PHE A 207 5.87 -5.93 20.02
CA PHE A 207 6.91 -5.24 19.28
C PHE A 207 8.27 -5.54 19.91
N TYR A 208 9.19 -5.96 19.05
CA TYR A 208 10.59 -6.14 19.40
C TYR A 208 11.39 -4.91 19.02
N LYS A 209 12.08 -4.31 20.01
CA LYS A 209 12.94 -3.15 19.75
C LYS A 209 14.28 -3.59 19.19
N THR A 210 14.63 -3.07 18.05
CA THR A 210 15.91 -3.31 17.38
C THR A 210 16.37 -2.03 16.70
N SER A 211 17.46 -2.08 15.94
CA SER A 211 17.99 -0.94 15.22
C SER A 211 18.64 -1.39 13.91
N PHE A 212 18.92 -0.45 13.00
CA PHE A 212 19.55 -0.71 11.71
C PHE A 212 18.72 -1.64 10.80
N ILE A 213 17.41 -1.41 10.71
CA ILE A 213 16.53 -2.03 9.72
C ILE A 213 16.14 -0.99 8.68
N TYR A 214 15.43 0.07 9.09
CA TYR A 214 14.98 1.14 8.21
C TYR A 214 15.82 2.42 8.33
N GLY A 215 16.70 2.49 9.34
CA GLY A 215 17.51 3.68 9.59
C GLY A 215 18.79 3.45 10.37
N PHE A 216 19.55 4.52 10.55
CA PHE A 216 20.85 4.50 11.22
C PHE A 216 20.70 4.55 12.75
N GLY A 217 20.70 3.39 13.39
CA GLY A 217 20.92 3.24 14.83
C GLY A 217 19.83 3.83 15.74
N ARG A 218 18.71 4.32 15.19
CA ARG A 218 17.54 4.63 16.00
C ARG A 218 16.83 3.33 16.40
N ASN A 219 16.14 3.36 17.51
CA ASN A 219 15.28 2.25 17.91
C ASN A 219 14.10 2.15 16.95
N GLU A 220 13.83 0.94 16.51
CA GLU A 220 12.77 0.57 15.58
C GLU A 220 11.97 -0.55 16.22
N ASP A 221 10.66 -0.40 16.23
CA ASP A 221 9.72 -1.39 16.75
C ASP A 221 9.30 -2.32 15.60
N ILE A 222 9.74 -3.55 15.64
CA ILE A 222 9.43 -4.57 14.63
C ILE A 222 8.35 -5.50 15.19
N PRO A 223 7.26 -5.70 14.43
CA PRO A 223 6.16 -6.55 14.88
C PRO A 223 6.60 -8.02 14.99
N GLU A 224 6.21 -8.66 16.09
CA GLU A 224 6.32 -10.08 16.35
C GLU A 224 4.95 -10.62 16.74
N GLY A 225 4.57 -11.76 16.21
CA GLY A 225 3.31 -12.38 16.58
C GLY A 225 2.66 -13.13 15.44
N PHE A 226 1.37 -13.29 15.55
CA PHE A 226 0.53 -14.06 14.65
C PHE A 226 -0.70 -13.24 14.26
N SER A 227 -1.10 -13.33 13.00
CA SER A 227 -2.40 -12.86 12.54
C SER A 227 -3.05 -13.86 11.60
N ALA A 228 -4.35 -14.03 11.74
CA ALA A 228 -5.19 -14.81 10.84
C ALA A 228 -6.46 -14.02 10.54
N ALA A 229 -6.80 -13.93 9.27
CA ALA A 229 -8.05 -13.34 8.82
C ALA A 229 -8.79 -14.31 7.89
N SER A 230 -10.09 -14.43 8.07
CA SER A 230 -10.98 -15.11 7.14
C SER A 230 -11.96 -14.08 6.60
N THR A 231 -12.04 -13.98 5.28
CA THR A 231 -12.89 -13.01 4.59
C THR A 231 -13.87 -13.73 3.70
N VAL A 232 -15.13 -13.35 3.77
CA VAL A 232 -16.18 -13.84 2.87
C VAL A 232 -16.99 -12.66 2.37
N GLY A 233 -17.61 -12.81 1.22
CA GLY A 233 -18.48 -11.76 0.69
C GLY A 233 -18.97 -12.02 -0.71
N TYR A 234 -19.34 -10.94 -1.37
CA TYR A 234 -19.94 -10.99 -2.70
C TYR A 234 -19.43 -9.82 -3.53
N VAL A 235 -19.01 -10.12 -4.75
CA VAL A 235 -18.44 -9.14 -5.67
C VAL A 235 -19.12 -9.25 -7.03
N ARG A 236 -19.54 -8.11 -7.57
CA ARG A 236 -20.01 -7.94 -8.94
C ARG A 236 -18.91 -7.27 -9.76
N THR A 237 -18.56 -7.88 -10.87
CA THR A 237 -17.69 -7.32 -11.91
C THR A 237 -18.52 -7.04 -13.14
N GLU A 238 -18.51 -5.80 -13.61
CA GLU A 238 -19.33 -5.37 -14.75
C GLU A 238 -18.47 -4.63 -15.78
N SER A 239 -18.67 -4.93 -17.03
CA SER A 239 -18.11 -4.21 -18.18
C SER A 239 -19.10 -4.24 -19.32
N GLY A 240 -18.78 -3.60 -20.47
CA GLY A 240 -19.67 -3.63 -21.65
C GLY A 240 -19.99 -5.04 -22.18
N ILE A 241 -19.22 -6.06 -21.80
CA ILE A 241 -19.34 -7.44 -22.30
C ILE A 241 -19.47 -8.49 -21.18
N ILE A 242 -19.29 -8.11 -19.91
CA ILE A 242 -19.33 -9.02 -18.76
C ILE A 242 -20.20 -8.41 -17.67
N ASP A 243 -21.08 -9.23 -17.09
CA ASP A 243 -21.75 -8.98 -15.81
C ASP A 243 -21.67 -10.28 -14.99
N SER A 244 -20.73 -10.31 -14.06
CA SER A 244 -20.47 -11.48 -13.23
C SER A 244 -20.67 -11.14 -11.76
N LYS A 245 -21.43 -11.97 -11.06
CA LYS A 245 -21.74 -11.84 -9.64
C LYS A 245 -21.25 -13.09 -8.94
N ARG A 246 -20.23 -12.96 -8.07
CA ARG A 246 -19.58 -14.12 -7.51
C ARG A 246 -19.37 -13.99 -5.99
N PRO A 247 -19.70 -15.01 -5.21
CA PRO A 247 -19.22 -15.12 -3.83
C PRO A 247 -17.70 -15.16 -3.81
N TYR A 248 -17.11 -14.51 -2.83
CA TYR A 248 -15.68 -14.47 -2.55
C TYR A 248 -15.38 -15.16 -1.23
N GLY A 249 -14.29 -15.92 -1.18
CA GLY A 249 -13.72 -16.47 0.05
C GLY A 249 -12.21 -16.31 0.07
N GLY A 250 -11.66 -15.96 1.24
CA GLY A 250 -10.22 -15.78 1.40
C GLY A 250 -9.74 -16.00 2.82
N ILE A 251 -8.46 -16.38 2.93
CA ILE A 251 -7.73 -16.59 4.18
C ILE A 251 -6.38 -15.89 4.07
N ASP A 252 -6.06 -15.06 5.06
CA ASP A 252 -4.76 -14.43 5.22
C ASP A 252 -4.14 -14.89 6.54
N LEU A 253 -2.92 -15.42 6.48
CA LEU A 253 -2.15 -15.83 7.65
C LEU A 253 -0.79 -15.14 7.65
N SER A 254 -0.36 -14.65 8.81
CA SER A 254 1.00 -14.12 8.98
C SER A 254 1.55 -14.55 10.33
N LEU A 255 2.81 -14.93 10.33
CA LEU A 255 3.57 -15.33 11.52
C LEU A 255 4.94 -14.68 11.49
N ALA A 256 5.16 -13.73 12.38
CA ALA A 256 6.43 -13.03 12.55
C ALA A 256 7.09 -13.43 13.87
N ASN A 257 8.35 -13.81 13.85
CA ASN A 257 9.06 -14.30 15.03
C ASN A 257 10.52 -13.84 15.05
N PHE A 258 10.94 -13.34 16.22
CA PHE A 258 12.34 -13.17 16.55
C PHE A 258 12.88 -14.42 17.25
N ARG A 259 13.70 -15.18 16.53
CA ARG A 259 14.39 -16.31 17.13
C ARG A 259 15.52 -15.82 18.05
N ARG A 260 15.87 -16.64 19.04
CA ARG A 260 17.05 -16.41 19.88
C ARG A 260 18.26 -16.07 18.99
N LYS A 261 18.99 -15.00 19.27
CA LYS A 261 20.14 -14.44 18.52
C LYS A 261 19.83 -13.34 17.51
N GLY A 262 18.63 -12.74 17.53
CA GLY A 262 18.30 -11.57 16.70
C GLY A 262 18.05 -11.89 15.23
N LEU A 263 17.64 -13.11 14.94
CA LEU A 263 17.20 -13.57 13.64
C LEU A 263 15.69 -13.36 13.53
N TYR A 264 15.23 -12.61 12.55
CA TYR A 264 13.81 -12.38 12.28
C TYR A 264 13.34 -13.19 11.08
N VAL A 265 12.17 -13.78 11.19
CA VAL A 265 11.49 -14.43 10.08
C VAL A 265 10.01 -14.06 10.11
N ASN A 266 9.48 -13.66 8.98
CA ASN A 266 8.06 -13.40 8.76
C ASN A 266 7.54 -14.30 7.63
N TYR A 267 6.53 -15.10 7.92
CA TYR A 267 5.81 -15.93 6.95
C TYR A 267 4.47 -15.28 6.65
N THR A 268 4.11 -15.19 5.39
CA THR A 268 2.81 -14.71 4.94
C THR A 268 2.22 -15.72 3.95
N LEU A 269 1.00 -16.16 4.21
CA LEU A 269 0.20 -16.99 3.31
C LEU A 269 -1.12 -16.26 3.06
N LYS A 270 -1.47 -16.07 1.79
CA LYS A 270 -2.77 -15.56 1.37
C LYS A 270 -3.34 -16.50 0.33
N LEU A 271 -4.60 -16.82 0.50
CA LEU A 271 -5.38 -17.63 -0.43
C LEU A 271 -6.75 -16.99 -0.56
N GLY A 272 -7.19 -16.74 -1.78
CA GLY A 272 -8.52 -16.18 -2.04
C GLY A 272 -8.99 -16.55 -3.42
N GLY A 273 -10.29 -16.54 -3.61
CA GLY A 273 -10.88 -16.85 -4.91
C GLY A 273 -12.39 -16.64 -4.91
N TYR A 274 -12.96 -16.79 -6.09
CA TYR A 274 -14.38 -16.63 -6.32
C TYR A 274 -15.00 -17.99 -6.63
N PHE A 275 -16.23 -18.17 -6.20
CA PHE A 275 -17.03 -19.35 -6.57
C PHE A 275 -18.05 -18.93 -7.62
N TYR A 276 -18.07 -19.62 -8.75
CA TYR A 276 -19.02 -19.34 -9.81
C TYR A 276 -19.60 -20.65 -10.33
N ARG A 277 -20.93 -20.73 -10.33
CA ARG A 277 -21.71 -21.94 -10.66
C ARG A 277 -21.29 -23.13 -9.78
N ASP A 278 -20.35 -23.95 -10.23
CA ASP A 278 -19.93 -25.21 -9.61
C ASP A 278 -18.41 -25.34 -9.41
N HIS A 279 -17.65 -24.26 -9.69
CA HIS A 279 -16.19 -24.29 -9.60
C HIS A 279 -15.61 -22.98 -9.02
N PHE A 280 -14.35 -23.05 -8.61
CA PHE A 280 -13.59 -21.88 -8.18
C PHE A 280 -12.91 -21.23 -9.38
N GLU A 281 -13.01 -19.89 -9.47
CA GLU A 281 -12.36 -19.05 -10.47
C GLU A 281 -11.49 -18.01 -9.79
N ASP A 282 -10.50 -17.50 -10.54
CA ASP A 282 -9.61 -16.43 -10.10
C ASP A 282 -9.03 -16.71 -8.71
N VAL A 283 -8.53 -17.93 -8.51
CA VAL A 283 -7.93 -18.34 -7.25
C VAL A 283 -6.50 -17.83 -7.20
N ASP A 284 -6.24 -16.90 -6.29
CA ASP A 284 -4.91 -16.34 -6.04
C ASP A 284 -4.31 -16.96 -4.79
N MET A 285 -3.08 -17.42 -4.88
CA MET A 285 -2.28 -17.89 -3.77
C MET A 285 -0.98 -17.08 -3.69
N LEU A 286 -0.65 -16.60 -2.52
CA LEU A 286 0.63 -15.97 -2.19
C LEU A 286 1.25 -16.66 -0.99
N PHE A 287 2.48 -17.12 -1.14
CA PHE A 287 3.33 -17.51 -0.02
C PHE A 287 4.60 -16.67 -0.05
N ASN A 288 4.91 -16.00 1.06
CA ASN A 288 6.10 -15.14 1.17
C ASN A 288 6.84 -15.41 2.49
N VAL A 289 8.16 -15.40 2.43
CA VAL A 289 9.05 -15.50 3.57
C VAL A 289 10.02 -14.34 3.54
N GLU A 290 10.00 -13.52 4.57
CA GLU A 290 10.95 -12.44 4.77
C GLU A 290 11.85 -12.77 5.94
N HIS A 291 13.12 -12.55 5.76
CA HIS A 291 14.13 -12.87 6.73
C HIS A 291 15.18 -11.77 6.81
N PHE A 292 15.57 -11.40 8.01
CA PHE A 292 16.80 -10.65 8.19
C PHE A 292 17.67 -11.21 9.31
N THR A 293 18.99 -11.09 9.13
CA THR A 293 19.96 -11.60 10.08
C THR A 293 20.10 -10.67 11.29
N ARG A 294 20.70 -11.17 12.35
CA ARG A 294 21.21 -10.31 13.42
C ARG A 294 22.20 -9.29 12.87
N LEU A 295 22.26 -8.13 13.50
CA LEU A 295 23.29 -7.14 13.20
C LEU A 295 24.67 -7.69 13.55
N ARG A 296 25.54 -7.81 12.56
CA ARG A 296 26.93 -8.26 12.73
C ARG A 296 27.85 -7.06 12.82
N LYS A 297 28.68 -7.01 13.84
CA LYS A 297 29.75 -6.02 13.95
C LYS A 297 30.95 -6.51 13.14
N LEU A 298 31.33 -5.76 12.10
CA LEU A 298 32.49 -6.07 11.25
C LEU A 298 33.76 -5.39 11.77
N SER A 299 33.61 -4.15 12.29
CA SER A 299 34.68 -3.38 12.92
C SER A 299 34.11 -2.40 13.93
N THR A 300 34.93 -1.52 14.51
CA THR A 300 34.48 -0.48 15.47
C THR A 300 33.40 0.44 14.90
N LYS A 301 33.39 0.67 13.59
CA LYS A 301 32.50 1.64 12.90
C LYS A 301 31.58 1.01 11.88
N TRP A 302 31.75 -0.25 11.55
CA TRP A 302 30.99 -0.95 10.51
C TRP A 302 30.15 -2.07 11.08
N TYR A 303 28.91 -2.10 10.65
CA TYR A 303 27.93 -3.15 10.93
C TYR A 303 27.34 -3.66 9.64
N ASN A 304 26.92 -4.91 9.61
CA ASN A 304 26.28 -5.53 8.45
C ASN A 304 25.01 -6.23 8.87
N ARG A 305 24.01 -6.17 7.99
CA ARG A 305 22.79 -6.96 8.06
C ARG A 305 22.41 -7.45 6.67
N VAL A 306 21.93 -8.66 6.62
CA VAL A 306 21.45 -9.30 5.38
C VAL A 306 19.94 -9.46 5.47
N PHE A 307 19.26 -9.13 4.38
CA PHE A 307 17.83 -9.27 4.17
C PHE A 307 17.62 -10.25 3.02
N ILE A 308 16.69 -11.18 3.20
CA ILE A 308 16.30 -12.15 2.18
C ILE A 308 14.79 -12.19 2.14
N SER A 309 14.20 -12.10 0.96
CA SER A 309 12.77 -12.29 0.75
C SER A 309 12.55 -13.30 -0.39
N THR A 310 11.70 -14.28 -0.15
CA THR A 310 11.31 -15.27 -1.15
C THR A 310 9.79 -15.28 -1.22
N GLY A 311 9.24 -15.11 -2.43
CA GLY A 311 7.81 -15.09 -2.65
C GLY A 311 7.39 -16.01 -3.80
N ILE A 312 6.27 -16.69 -3.64
CA ILE A 312 5.59 -17.43 -4.69
C ILE A 312 4.17 -16.90 -4.79
N THR A 313 3.78 -16.46 -5.97
CA THR A 313 2.39 -16.09 -6.29
C THR A 313 1.92 -17.00 -7.41
N ALA A 314 0.76 -17.59 -7.25
CA ALA A 314 0.16 -18.47 -8.25
C ALA A 314 -1.31 -18.12 -8.44
N GLN A 315 -1.78 -18.20 -9.68
CA GLN A 315 -3.18 -18.06 -10.05
C GLN A 315 -3.69 -19.38 -10.62
N ALA A 316 -4.86 -19.80 -10.19
CA ALA A 316 -5.54 -20.96 -10.74
C ALA A 316 -6.90 -20.54 -11.31
N ASN A 317 -7.26 -21.08 -12.46
CA ASN A 317 -8.47 -20.75 -13.21
C ASN A 317 -8.66 -19.24 -13.39
N PRO A 318 -7.67 -18.50 -13.92
CA PRO A 318 -7.78 -17.06 -14.13
C PRO A 318 -8.87 -16.79 -15.19
N HIS A 319 -9.82 -15.92 -14.85
CA HIS A 319 -10.93 -15.58 -15.74
C HIS A 319 -11.16 -14.07 -15.85
N LEU A 320 -11.32 -13.39 -14.72
CA LEU A 320 -11.56 -11.94 -14.68
C LEU A 320 -10.42 -11.16 -14.00
N ASN A 321 -9.53 -11.82 -13.30
CA ASN A 321 -8.37 -11.17 -12.67
C ASN A 321 -7.29 -10.81 -13.70
N ALA A 322 -6.50 -9.80 -13.38
CA ALA A 322 -5.31 -9.49 -14.17
C ALA A 322 -4.26 -10.60 -13.98
N PRO A 323 -3.51 -10.95 -15.05
CA PRO A 323 -2.40 -11.88 -14.95
C PRO A 323 -1.27 -11.33 -14.06
N LEU A 324 -0.38 -12.19 -13.64
CA LEU A 324 0.81 -11.79 -12.90
C LEU A 324 1.85 -11.17 -13.84
N TYR A 325 2.34 -9.99 -13.47
CA TYR A 325 3.40 -9.29 -14.18
C TYR A 325 4.70 -9.32 -13.39
N LEU A 326 5.81 -8.90 -14.03
CA LEU A 326 7.12 -8.74 -13.37
C LEU A 326 7.06 -7.86 -12.12
N ASN A 327 6.36 -6.73 -12.24
CA ASN A 327 6.11 -5.81 -11.15
C ASN A 327 4.91 -6.27 -10.29
N GLY A 328 4.52 -5.44 -9.36
CA GLY A 328 3.42 -5.72 -8.43
C GLY A 328 3.91 -6.18 -7.07
N ASN A 329 2.96 -6.49 -6.19
CA ASN A 329 3.27 -6.94 -4.83
C ASN A 329 4.12 -8.21 -4.87
N PHE A 330 5.26 -8.19 -4.17
CA PHE A 330 6.24 -9.30 -4.14
C PHE A 330 6.92 -9.60 -5.49
N GLY A 331 6.74 -8.76 -6.52
CA GLY A 331 7.48 -8.78 -7.78
C GLY A 331 8.75 -7.92 -7.72
N LEU A 332 9.30 -7.58 -8.90
CA LEU A 332 10.44 -6.67 -9.04
C LEU A 332 9.95 -5.22 -9.21
N PRO A 333 10.08 -4.35 -8.22
CA PRO A 333 9.44 -3.02 -8.24
C PRO A 333 10.04 -2.05 -9.28
N TYR A 334 11.22 -2.35 -9.82
CA TYR A 334 11.94 -1.48 -10.75
C TYR A 334 11.73 -1.84 -12.22
N PHE A 335 11.01 -2.93 -12.50
CA PHE A 335 10.72 -3.38 -13.85
C PHE A 335 9.22 -3.24 -14.10
N SER A 336 8.84 -2.45 -15.10
CA SER A 336 7.48 -2.38 -15.62
C SER A 336 7.50 -2.95 -17.03
N ASN A 337 7.08 -4.19 -17.20
CA ASN A 337 6.87 -4.80 -18.49
C ASN A 337 5.55 -5.56 -18.45
N ASP A 338 4.52 -4.94 -19.00
CA ASP A 338 3.16 -5.47 -19.03
C ASP A 338 2.96 -6.50 -20.17
N SER A 339 4.01 -6.81 -20.93
CA SER A 339 3.96 -7.80 -22.00
C SER A 339 4.29 -9.22 -21.54
N LEU A 340 4.85 -9.38 -20.34
CA LEU A 340 5.15 -10.69 -19.75
C LEU A 340 4.07 -11.06 -18.74
N GLU A 341 3.07 -11.75 -19.22
CA GLU A 341 1.96 -12.29 -18.44
C GLU A 341 2.27 -13.70 -17.96
N SER A 342 1.80 -14.08 -16.78
CA SER A 342 2.09 -15.36 -16.14
C SER A 342 1.02 -15.73 -15.12
N ASP A 343 0.83 -17.03 -14.90
CA ASP A 343 -0.01 -17.57 -13.82
C ASP A 343 0.80 -18.00 -12.59
N LEU A 344 2.13 -18.08 -12.72
CA LEU A 344 3.04 -18.38 -11.62
C LEU A 344 4.23 -17.44 -11.61
N ARG A 345 4.47 -16.82 -10.49
CA ARG A 345 5.62 -15.96 -10.26
C ARG A 345 6.36 -16.36 -8.99
N ALA A 346 7.63 -16.72 -9.10
CA ALA A 346 8.52 -16.95 -7.97
C ALA A 346 9.60 -15.87 -7.94
N THR A 347 9.87 -15.29 -6.76
CA THR A 347 10.85 -14.23 -6.55
C THR A 347 11.82 -14.59 -5.45
N LEU A 348 13.09 -14.23 -5.64
CA LEU A 348 14.12 -14.26 -4.61
C LEU A 348 14.81 -12.90 -4.60
N LYS A 349 14.83 -12.24 -3.45
CA LYS A 349 15.48 -10.96 -3.25
C LYS A 349 16.52 -11.09 -2.16
N PHE A 350 17.69 -10.58 -2.43
CA PHE A 350 18.80 -10.56 -1.50
C PHE A 350 19.33 -9.13 -1.39
N GLU A 351 19.54 -8.66 -0.16
CA GLU A 351 20.17 -7.36 0.10
C GLU A 351 21.13 -7.49 1.28
N SER A 352 22.34 -6.97 1.13
CA SER A 352 23.33 -6.87 2.19
C SER A 352 23.69 -5.41 2.43
N VAL A 353 23.33 -4.86 3.58
CA VAL A 353 23.55 -3.46 3.94
C VAL A 353 24.71 -3.33 4.92
N PHE A 354 25.61 -2.41 4.62
CA PHE A 354 26.78 -2.08 5.44
C PHE A 354 26.62 -0.71 6.07
N TYR A 355 26.36 -0.67 7.36
CA TYR A 355 26.11 0.57 8.10
C TYR A 355 27.43 1.14 8.64
N ASN A 356 27.81 2.34 8.21
CA ASN A 356 28.94 3.07 8.74
C ASN A 356 28.46 4.11 9.77
N THR A 357 28.90 4.02 11.01
CA THR A 357 28.53 4.96 12.07
C THR A 357 29.31 6.28 12.03
N THR A 358 30.36 6.39 11.23
CA THR A 358 31.11 7.64 11.02
C THR A 358 30.26 8.64 10.26
N LYS A 359 30.29 9.89 10.71
CA LYS A 359 29.68 10.99 9.97
C LYS A 359 30.71 11.58 9.00
N ILE A 360 30.30 11.75 7.74
CA ILE A 360 31.05 12.45 6.70
C ILE A 360 30.19 13.64 6.30
N LEU A 361 30.68 14.85 6.47
CA LEU A 361 29.94 16.10 6.23
C LEU A 361 28.55 16.13 6.94
N GLY A 362 28.46 15.55 8.15
CA GLY A 362 27.21 15.48 8.91
C GLY A 362 26.30 14.29 8.57
N PHE A 363 26.57 13.56 7.48
CA PHE A 363 25.76 12.44 7.01
C PHE A 363 26.39 11.08 7.40
N ARG A 364 25.54 10.07 7.54
CA ARG A 364 25.92 8.67 7.65
C ARG A 364 25.55 7.93 6.38
N PHE A 365 26.38 7.02 5.94
CA PHE A 365 26.21 6.27 4.70
C PHE A 365 26.05 4.78 5.00
N ALA A 366 25.12 4.14 4.28
CA ALA A 366 24.90 2.70 4.28
C ALA A 366 24.99 2.17 2.84
N PRO A 367 26.19 1.88 2.31
CA PRO A 367 26.28 1.17 1.05
C PRO A 367 25.62 -0.20 1.16
N PHE A 368 25.00 -0.64 0.08
CA PHE A 368 24.36 -1.94 0.03
C PHE A 368 24.64 -2.62 -1.32
N ILE A 369 24.52 -3.95 -1.31
CA ILE A 369 24.59 -4.81 -2.47
C ILE A 369 23.28 -5.57 -2.51
N PHE A 370 22.65 -5.64 -3.67
CA PHE A 370 21.41 -6.40 -3.84
C PHE A 370 21.46 -7.27 -5.09
N SER A 371 20.65 -8.31 -5.10
CA SER A 371 20.43 -9.20 -6.22
C SER A 371 19.01 -9.73 -6.16
N ASP A 372 18.27 -9.54 -7.23
CA ASP A 372 16.89 -9.99 -7.34
C ASP A 372 16.78 -10.98 -8.52
N ALA A 373 16.07 -12.07 -8.30
CA ALA A 373 15.76 -13.07 -9.31
C ALA A 373 14.25 -13.30 -9.37
N ILE A 374 13.73 -13.51 -10.57
CA ILE A 374 12.33 -13.83 -10.80
C ILE A 374 12.19 -14.95 -11.84
N LEU A 375 11.25 -15.83 -11.57
CA LEU A 375 10.79 -16.86 -12.50
C LEU A 375 9.31 -16.61 -12.77
N LEU A 376 8.94 -16.57 -14.05
CA LEU A 376 7.56 -16.52 -14.54
C LEU A 376 7.25 -17.79 -15.33
N LYS A 377 6.03 -18.32 -15.16
CA LYS A 377 5.56 -19.49 -15.90
C LYS A 377 4.09 -19.32 -16.27
#